data_d75ff57f41157808894cae414730ae88
#
_entry.id   d75ff57f41157808894cae414730ae88
#
_cell.length_a   1.000
_cell.length_b   1.000
_cell.length_c   1.000
_cell.angle_alpha   90.00
_cell.angle_beta   90.00
_cell.angle_gamma   90.00
#
_symmetry.space_group_name_H-M   'P 1'
#
loop_
_entity.id
_entity.type
_entity.pdbx_description
1 polymer ?
#
loop_
_entity_poly.entity_id
_entity_poly.type
_entity_poly.pdbx_seq_one_letter_code
_entity_poly.pdbx_strand_id
1 'polypeptide(L)'
;RSTDIHSVMFYTRDTKTPHAEFMESGLGCGAKFTATEKKLTFQNIVKDVIGEDDEESDAMFLDIQGNLSGLIEVPAEDEEEKEPSPLTLTDIASVLSDSGLSEEQTAVIEKTYEDTFGEDLPSAEHLVDPKLVEANAKRKEKLELVEQVESLKHQLEETRSIPVDDSDDDVPAVKTYDVILRVKPEKVGQIHSDTINGQKCLIIPMDENEHAAVNGVNTTI
;
A
#
# COMPACT_ATOMS: atom_id res chain seq x y z
N ARG A 1 -33.52 -24.82 -35.20
CA ARG A 1 -33.04 -24.15 -33.96
C ARG A 1 -32.26 -25.19 -33.18
N SER A 2 -30.94 -25.04 -33.11
CA SER A 2 -30.08 -25.87 -32.26
C SER A 2 -30.43 -25.51 -30.81
N THR A 3 -30.76 -26.51 -30.01
CA THR A 3 -31.00 -26.39 -28.58
C THR A 3 -29.77 -26.88 -27.83
N ASP A 4 -28.59 -26.48 -28.26
CA ASP A 4 -27.37 -26.87 -27.59
C ASP A 4 -27.28 -26.12 -26.26
N ILE A 5 -27.26 -26.87 -25.14
CA ILE A 5 -27.03 -26.35 -23.80
C ILE A 5 -25.51 -26.21 -23.67
N HIS A 6 -25.00 -24.98 -23.68
CA HIS A 6 -23.56 -24.71 -23.64
C HIS A 6 -22.99 -24.70 -22.22
N SER A 7 -23.83 -24.51 -21.17
CA SER A 7 -23.40 -24.56 -19.78
C SER A 7 -24.53 -24.89 -18.82
N VAL A 8 -24.21 -25.57 -17.73
CA VAL A 8 -25.14 -25.89 -16.65
C VAL A 8 -24.50 -25.47 -15.34
N MET A 9 -25.19 -24.62 -14.58
CA MET A 9 -24.80 -24.32 -13.19
C MET A 9 -25.52 -25.26 -12.24
N PHE A 10 -24.79 -25.81 -11.27
CA PHE A 10 -25.38 -26.59 -10.21
C PHE A 10 -24.88 -26.09 -8.84
N TYR A 11 -25.71 -26.29 -7.82
CA TYR A 11 -25.35 -25.94 -6.46
C TYR A 11 -25.22 -27.21 -5.63
N THR A 12 -24.10 -27.35 -4.91
CA THR A 12 -23.96 -28.38 -3.89
C THR A 12 -24.26 -27.77 -2.52
N ARG A 13 -24.83 -28.55 -1.64
CA ARG A 13 -25.11 -28.15 -0.26
C ARG A 13 -23.84 -28.14 0.60
N ASP A 14 -22.86 -28.91 0.20
CA ASP A 14 -21.54 -29.01 0.83
C ASP A 14 -20.49 -28.41 -0.11
N THR A 15 -20.02 -27.23 0.24
CA THR A 15 -18.97 -26.52 -0.53
C THR A 15 -17.58 -27.12 -0.31
N LYS A 16 -17.40 -27.97 0.73
CA LYS A 16 -16.09 -28.58 1.03
C LYS A 16 -15.82 -29.84 0.20
N THR A 17 -16.86 -30.49 -0.26
CA THR A 17 -16.76 -31.66 -1.14
C THR A 17 -17.70 -31.49 -2.33
N PRO A 18 -17.31 -30.71 -3.33
CA PRO A 18 -18.05 -30.64 -4.59
C PRO A 18 -18.03 -32.08 -5.17
N HIS A 19 -19.20 -32.64 -5.42
CA HIS A 19 -19.31 -33.97 -6.05
C HIS A 19 -19.00 -33.87 -7.56
N ALA A 20 -17.78 -33.45 -7.90
CA ALA A 20 -17.32 -33.32 -9.27
C ALA A 20 -17.42 -34.65 -10.03
N GLU A 21 -17.11 -35.76 -9.38
CA GLU A 21 -17.24 -37.10 -9.97
C GLU A 21 -18.65 -37.39 -10.47
N PHE A 22 -19.69 -36.90 -9.80
CA PHE A 22 -21.08 -37.12 -10.25
C PHE A 22 -21.34 -36.28 -11.55
N MET A 23 -20.80 -35.14 -11.67
CA MET A 23 -20.92 -34.28 -12.84
C MET A 23 -20.14 -34.83 -14.02
N GLU A 24 -18.90 -35.24 -13.78
CA GLU A 24 -18.03 -35.79 -14.81
C GLU A 24 -18.45 -37.17 -15.27
N SER A 25 -18.63 -38.09 -14.32
CA SER A 25 -18.98 -39.48 -14.65
C SER A 25 -20.48 -39.72 -14.91
N GLY A 26 -21.36 -38.95 -14.27
CA GLY A 26 -22.81 -39.08 -14.38
C GLY A 26 -23.42 -38.26 -15.51
N LEU A 27 -22.95 -37.04 -15.73
CA LEU A 27 -23.51 -36.13 -16.72
C LEU A 27 -22.56 -35.86 -17.90
N GLY A 28 -21.31 -36.32 -17.84
CA GLY A 28 -20.30 -36.09 -18.89
C GLY A 28 -19.92 -34.63 -19.06
N CYS A 29 -20.14 -33.83 -18.02
CA CYS A 29 -19.81 -32.40 -18.03
C CYS A 29 -18.55 -32.17 -17.21
N GLY A 30 -17.51 -31.57 -17.78
CA GLY A 30 -16.35 -31.11 -17.03
C GLY A 30 -16.74 -30.02 -16.03
N ALA A 31 -16.29 -30.15 -14.79
CA ALA A 31 -16.47 -29.11 -13.78
C ALA A 31 -15.61 -27.90 -14.15
N LYS A 32 -16.19 -26.70 -14.12
CA LYS A 32 -15.46 -25.45 -14.29
C LYS A 32 -15.47 -24.68 -13.00
N PHE A 33 -14.37 -24.01 -12.72
CA PHE A 33 -14.27 -23.12 -11.56
C PHE A 33 -15.14 -21.87 -11.76
N THR A 34 -15.84 -21.46 -10.71
CA THR A 34 -16.45 -20.14 -10.64
C THR A 34 -15.38 -19.08 -10.45
N ALA A 35 -15.68 -17.81 -10.76
CA ALA A 35 -14.74 -16.70 -10.55
C ALA A 35 -14.22 -16.64 -9.09
N THR A 36 -15.10 -16.89 -8.11
CA THR A 36 -14.70 -16.93 -6.69
C THR A 36 -13.75 -18.09 -6.39
N GLU A 37 -14.03 -19.28 -6.93
CA GLU A 37 -13.14 -20.42 -6.76
C GLU A 37 -11.80 -20.20 -7.43
N LYS A 38 -11.76 -19.64 -8.65
CA LYS A 38 -10.52 -19.28 -9.33
C LYS A 38 -9.66 -18.35 -8.46
N LYS A 39 -10.28 -17.30 -7.89
CA LYS A 39 -9.60 -16.36 -6.99
C LYS A 39 -9.02 -17.07 -5.77
N LEU A 40 -9.84 -17.80 -5.03
CA LEU A 40 -9.40 -18.47 -3.79
C LEU A 40 -8.33 -19.52 -4.07
N THR A 41 -8.48 -20.29 -5.15
CA THR A 41 -7.49 -21.30 -5.55
C THR A 41 -6.15 -20.66 -5.89
N PHE A 42 -6.15 -19.58 -6.67
CA PHE A 42 -4.92 -18.84 -6.98
C PHE A 42 -4.27 -18.26 -5.72
N GLN A 43 -5.05 -17.64 -4.84
CA GLN A 43 -4.54 -17.11 -3.58
C GLN A 43 -3.91 -18.20 -2.72
N ASN A 44 -4.51 -19.38 -2.65
CA ASN A 44 -3.94 -20.50 -1.91
C ASN A 44 -2.64 -21.00 -2.55
N ILE A 45 -2.58 -21.14 -3.89
CA ILE A 45 -1.36 -21.52 -4.62
C ILE A 45 -0.21 -20.58 -4.29
N VAL A 46 -0.46 -19.27 -4.31
CA VAL A 46 0.55 -18.27 -4.00
C VAL A 46 1.00 -18.37 -2.55
N LYS A 47 0.06 -18.40 -1.61
CA LYS A 47 0.33 -18.46 -0.17
C LYS A 47 1.07 -19.73 0.25
N ASP A 48 0.75 -20.86 -0.34
CA ASP A 48 1.44 -22.13 -0.08
C ASP A 48 2.93 -22.05 -0.42
N VAL A 49 3.32 -21.20 -1.39
CA VAL A 49 4.72 -21.04 -1.83
C VAL A 49 5.46 -19.94 -1.08
N ILE A 50 4.80 -18.80 -0.84
CA ILE A 50 5.44 -17.65 -0.15
C ILE A 50 5.41 -17.80 1.38
N GLY A 51 4.50 -18.61 1.93
CA GLY A 51 4.22 -18.68 3.38
C GLY A 51 3.13 -17.72 3.83
N GLU A 52 2.68 -17.88 5.07
CA GLU A 52 1.60 -17.07 5.65
C GLU A 52 2.00 -16.30 6.93
N ASP A 53 3.20 -16.53 7.46
CA ASP A 53 3.52 -16.19 8.85
C ASP A 53 4.47 -15.00 9.02
N ASP A 54 4.84 -14.28 7.95
CA ASP A 54 5.76 -13.15 8.05
C ASP A 54 5.30 -11.92 7.25
N GLU A 55 5.79 -10.76 7.70
CA GLU A 55 5.42 -9.45 7.14
C GLU A 55 5.89 -9.29 5.69
N GLU A 56 6.94 -10.01 5.29
CA GLU A 56 7.50 -10.01 3.94
C GLU A 56 6.60 -10.78 2.98
N SER A 57 6.13 -11.95 3.38
CA SER A 57 5.16 -12.76 2.62
C SER A 57 3.84 -12.02 2.40
N ASP A 58 3.33 -11.36 3.44
CA ASP A 58 2.14 -10.52 3.32
C ASP A 58 2.36 -9.35 2.34
N ALA A 59 3.53 -8.72 2.39
CA ALA A 59 3.88 -7.64 1.48
C ALA A 59 3.95 -8.12 0.03
N MET A 60 4.62 -9.24 -0.23
CA MET A 60 4.70 -9.86 -1.56
C MET A 60 3.31 -10.22 -2.08
N PHE A 61 2.46 -10.82 -1.24
CA PHE A 61 1.10 -11.17 -1.62
C PHE A 61 0.26 -9.94 -2.03
N LEU A 62 0.39 -8.84 -1.28
CA LEU A 62 -0.26 -7.58 -1.62
C LEU A 62 0.30 -6.99 -2.93
N ASP A 63 1.61 -7.09 -3.17
CA ASP A 63 2.23 -6.61 -4.41
C ASP A 63 1.75 -7.43 -5.62
N ILE A 64 1.60 -8.75 -5.49
CA ILE A 64 1.00 -9.59 -6.53
C ILE A 64 -0.41 -9.11 -6.89
N GLN A 65 -1.25 -8.82 -5.88
CA GLN A 65 -2.60 -8.32 -6.12
C GLN A 65 -2.61 -6.95 -6.81
N GLY A 66 -1.68 -6.07 -6.44
CA GLY A 66 -1.49 -4.77 -7.08
C GLY A 66 -1.06 -4.91 -8.55
N ASN A 67 -0.08 -5.77 -8.84
CA ASN A 67 0.44 -6.00 -10.17
C ASN A 67 -0.60 -6.67 -11.08
N LEU A 68 -1.36 -7.65 -10.56
CA LEU A 68 -2.50 -8.24 -11.28
C LEU A 68 -3.58 -7.19 -11.63
N SER A 69 -3.84 -6.26 -10.71
CA SER A 69 -4.79 -5.18 -10.96
C SER A 69 -4.35 -4.26 -12.11
N GLY A 70 -3.04 -4.11 -12.31
CA GLY A 70 -2.47 -3.36 -13.42
C GLY A 70 -2.67 -4.02 -14.80
N LEU A 71 -2.97 -5.33 -14.83
CA LEU A 71 -3.27 -6.07 -16.06
C LEU A 71 -4.75 -6.02 -16.46
N ILE A 72 -5.61 -5.45 -15.61
CA ILE A 72 -7.04 -5.30 -15.96
C ILE A 72 -7.15 -4.23 -17.04
N GLU A 73 -7.54 -4.63 -18.23
CA GLU A 73 -7.82 -3.71 -19.34
C GLU A 73 -9.05 -2.86 -18.98
N VAL A 74 -8.88 -1.54 -18.89
CA VAL A 74 -10.01 -0.62 -18.80
C VAL A 74 -10.49 -0.36 -20.23
N PRO A 75 -11.71 -0.79 -20.61
CA PRO A 75 -12.21 -0.53 -21.96
C PRO A 75 -12.27 0.98 -22.21
N ALA A 76 -11.78 1.40 -23.39
CA ALA A 76 -11.98 2.78 -23.81
C ALA A 76 -13.47 3.08 -23.98
N GLU A 77 -13.90 4.32 -23.72
CA GLU A 77 -15.32 4.73 -23.66
C GLU A 77 -16.18 4.35 -24.89
N ASP A 78 -15.55 3.97 -26.01
CA ASP A 78 -16.20 3.60 -27.28
C ASP A 78 -16.00 2.14 -27.71
N GLU A 79 -15.39 1.28 -26.88
CA GLU A 79 -15.23 -0.13 -27.20
C GLU A 79 -16.36 -0.97 -26.59
N GLU A 80 -16.96 -1.85 -27.42
CA GLU A 80 -17.90 -2.88 -26.94
C GLU A 80 -17.20 -3.74 -25.87
N GLU A 81 -17.93 -4.13 -24.81
CA GLU A 81 -17.44 -5.00 -23.74
C GLU A 81 -16.78 -6.26 -24.35
N LYS A 82 -15.45 -6.26 -24.43
CA LYS A 82 -14.69 -7.46 -24.77
C LYS A 82 -14.69 -8.41 -23.57
N GLU A 83 -14.82 -9.69 -23.87
CA GLU A 83 -14.58 -10.70 -22.82
C GLU A 83 -13.15 -10.52 -22.27
N PRO A 84 -12.97 -10.53 -20.94
CA PRO A 84 -11.66 -10.33 -20.35
C PRO A 84 -10.67 -11.40 -20.81
N SER A 85 -9.50 -10.96 -21.22
CA SER A 85 -8.45 -11.84 -21.74
C SER A 85 -7.96 -12.80 -20.66
N PRO A 86 -7.80 -14.10 -20.96
CA PRO A 86 -7.24 -15.05 -20.00
C PRO A 86 -5.77 -14.74 -19.74
N LEU A 87 -5.34 -14.84 -18.48
CA LEU A 87 -3.95 -14.67 -18.09
C LEU A 87 -3.10 -15.86 -18.54
N THR A 88 -2.08 -15.57 -19.33
CA THR A 88 -1.09 -16.57 -19.76
C THR A 88 -0.07 -16.85 -18.66
N LEU A 89 0.67 -17.96 -18.79
CA LEU A 89 1.79 -18.26 -17.90
C LEU A 89 2.84 -17.13 -17.89
N THR A 90 3.07 -16.50 -19.06
CA THR A 90 4.01 -15.37 -19.17
C THR A 90 3.55 -14.16 -18.37
N ASP A 91 2.25 -13.87 -18.36
CA ASP A 91 1.69 -12.78 -17.59
C ASP A 91 1.83 -13.05 -16.08
N ILE A 92 1.54 -14.28 -15.65
CA ILE A 92 1.71 -14.72 -14.26
C ILE A 92 3.18 -14.63 -13.85
N ALA A 93 4.12 -15.14 -14.67
CA ALA A 93 5.56 -15.06 -14.39
C ALA A 93 6.02 -13.61 -14.21
N SER A 94 5.60 -12.71 -15.08
CA SER A 94 5.93 -11.27 -14.98
C SER A 94 5.42 -10.68 -13.66
N VAL A 95 4.15 -10.91 -13.34
CA VAL A 95 3.54 -10.42 -12.09
C VAL A 95 4.28 -10.92 -10.84
N LEU A 96 4.62 -12.21 -10.81
CA LEU A 96 5.32 -12.81 -9.68
C LEU A 96 6.75 -12.27 -9.53
N SER A 97 7.48 -12.16 -10.64
CA SER A 97 8.83 -11.58 -10.67
C SER A 97 8.83 -10.11 -10.23
N ASP A 98 7.88 -9.31 -10.74
CA ASP A 98 7.73 -7.90 -10.37
C ASP A 98 7.31 -7.70 -8.90
N SER A 99 6.79 -8.75 -8.27
CA SER A 99 6.42 -8.77 -6.86
C SER A 99 7.53 -9.26 -5.94
N GLY A 100 8.71 -9.56 -6.49
CA GLY A 100 9.91 -9.94 -5.74
C GLY A 100 10.05 -11.42 -5.43
N LEU A 101 9.29 -12.31 -6.08
CA LEU A 101 9.45 -13.74 -5.94
C LEU A 101 10.74 -14.23 -6.63
N SER A 102 11.36 -15.26 -6.04
CA SER A 102 12.50 -15.92 -6.67
C SER A 102 12.07 -16.75 -7.90
N GLU A 103 13.02 -17.04 -8.80
CA GLU A 103 12.76 -17.88 -9.96
C GLU A 103 12.22 -19.28 -9.58
N GLU A 104 12.68 -19.84 -8.45
CA GLU A 104 12.22 -21.14 -7.95
C GLU A 104 10.75 -21.07 -7.50
N GLN A 105 10.37 -20.05 -6.74
CA GLN A 105 9.01 -19.82 -6.29
C GLN A 105 8.06 -19.56 -7.48
N THR A 106 8.51 -18.75 -8.42
CA THR A 106 7.76 -18.45 -9.65
C THR A 106 7.49 -19.74 -10.43
N ALA A 107 8.50 -20.57 -10.66
CA ALA A 107 8.35 -21.82 -11.41
C ALA A 107 7.39 -22.82 -10.73
N VAL A 108 7.37 -22.86 -9.39
CA VAL A 108 6.42 -23.72 -8.65
C VAL A 108 4.99 -23.21 -8.81
N ILE A 109 4.79 -21.90 -8.72
CA ILE A 109 3.46 -21.29 -8.87
C ILE A 109 2.96 -21.47 -10.32
N GLU A 110 3.79 -21.20 -11.33
CA GLU A 110 3.44 -21.39 -12.74
C GLU A 110 2.99 -22.82 -13.04
N LYS A 111 3.77 -23.78 -12.57
CA LYS A 111 3.45 -25.19 -12.76
C LYS A 111 2.13 -25.56 -12.09
N THR A 112 1.94 -25.12 -10.83
CA THR A 112 0.70 -25.43 -10.10
C THR A 112 -0.51 -24.72 -10.72
N TYR A 113 -0.31 -23.51 -11.25
CA TYR A 113 -1.32 -22.74 -11.98
C TYR A 113 -1.74 -23.47 -13.25
N GLU A 114 -0.78 -23.95 -14.06
CA GLU A 114 -1.03 -24.72 -15.27
C GLU A 114 -1.74 -26.04 -14.95
N ASP A 115 -1.25 -26.79 -13.97
CA ASP A 115 -1.84 -28.07 -13.54
C ASP A 115 -3.28 -27.90 -13.02
N THR A 116 -3.58 -26.74 -12.38
CA THR A 116 -4.87 -26.47 -11.75
C THR A 116 -5.92 -25.96 -12.72
N PHE A 117 -5.56 -24.98 -13.55
CA PHE A 117 -6.51 -24.29 -14.42
C PHE A 117 -6.54 -24.85 -15.86
N GLY A 118 -5.45 -25.49 -16.30
CA GLY A 118 -5.38 -26.14 -17.61
C GLY A 118 -5.88 -25.24 -18.75
N GLU A 119 -6.97 -25.65 -19.42
CA GLU A 119 -7.58 -24.89 -20.51
C GLU A 119 -8.55 -23.79 -20.03
N ASP A 120 -8.96 -23.79 -18.73
CA ASP A 120 -9.90 -22.81 -18.17
C ASP A 120 -9.16 -21.69 -17.41
N LEU A 121 -8.20 -21.06 -18.08
CA LEU A 121 -7.38 -20.00 -17.49
C LEU A 121 -8.24 -18.83 -16.99
N PRO A 122 -7.98 -18.33 -15.77
CA PRO A 122 -8.66 -17.14 -15.25
C PRO A 122 -8.16 -15.87 -15.96
N SER A 123 -9.00 -14.83 -15.98
CA SER A 123 -8.57 -13.47 -16.31
C SER A 123 -8.09 -12.73 -15.05
N ALA A 124 -7.42 -11.59 -15.23
CA ALA A 124 -6.97 -10.73 -14.12
C ALA A 124 -8.13 -10.33 -13.21
N GLU A 125 -9.28 -9.97 -13.78
CA GLU A 125 -10.48 -9.62 -13.02
C GLU A 125 -10.97 -10.74 -12.09
N HIS A 126 -10.79 -11.98 -12.50
CA HIS A 126 -11.18 -13.13 -11.68
C HIS A 126 -10.23 -13.38 -10.50
N LEU A 127 -8.97 -12.97 -10.58
CA LEU A 127 -7.94 -13.23 -9.57
C LEU A 127 -7.76 -12.10 -8.57
N VAL A 128 -8.08 -10.87 -8.97
CA VAL A 128 -7.91 -9.67 -8.16
C VAL A 128 -8.95 -9.59 -7.03
N ASP A 129 -8.49 -9.23 -5.84
CA ASP A 129 -9.34 -8.81 -4.74
C ASP A 129 -9.19 -7.30 -4.51
N PRO A 130 -10.25 -6.49 -4.78
CA PRO A 130 -10.18 -5.04 -4.64
C PRO A 130 -9.75 -4.56 -3.25
N LYS A 131 -10.09 -5.33 -2.19
CA LYS A 131 -9.70 -4.99 -0.82
C LYS A 131 -8.19 -5.14 -0.60
N LEU A 132 -7.58 -6.15 -1.22
CA LEU A 132 -6.15 -6.36 -1.14
C LEU A 132 -5.39 -5.32 -1.97
N VAL A 133 -5.91 -4.92 -3.12
CA VAL A 133 -5.35 -3.83 -3.92
C VAL A 133 -5.37 -2.51 -3.14
N GLU A 134 -6.48 -2.18 -2.49
CA GLU A 134 -6.59 -0.98 -1.64
C GLU A 134 -5.62 -1.05 -0.44
N ALA A 135 -5.48 -2.22 0.18
CA ALA A 135 -4.53 -2.43 1.27
C ALA A 135 -3.08 -2.23 0.80
N ASN A 136 -2.74 -2.73 -0.40
CA ASN A 136 -1.43 -2.51 -1.00
C ASN A 136 -1.14 -1.03 -1.29
N ALA A 137 -2.10 -0.32 -1.86
CA ALA A 137 -1.98 1.12 -2.13
C ALA A 137 -1.68 1.91 -0.84
N LYS A 138 -2.43 1.64 0.23
CA LYS A 138 -2.21 2.25 1.55
C LYS A 138 -0.84 1.89 2.15
N ARG A 139 -0.39 0.64 1.95
CA ARG A 139 0.94 0.22 2.40
C ARG A 139 2.04 0.99 1.69
N LYS A 140 1.96 1.10 0.35
CA LYS A 140 2.93 1.84 -0.46
C LYS A 140 2.97 3.32 -0.10
N GLU A 141 1.81 3.97 0.05
CA GLU A 141 1.72 5.36 0.49
C GLU A 141 2.38 5.58 1.86
N LYS A 142 2.14 4.67 2.82
CA LYS A 142 2.76 4.74 4.14
C LYS A 142 4.28 4.60 4.07
N LEU A 143 4.80 3.68 3.25
CA LEU A 143 6.24 3.50 3.06
C LEU A 143 6.88 4.75 2.46
N GLU A 144 6.27 5.33 1.43
CA GLU A 144 6.73 6.57 0.81
C GLU A 144 6.77 7.73 1.80
N LEU A 145 5.74 7.88 2.64
CA LEU A 145 5.72 8.90 3.68
C LEU A 145 6.81 8.68 4.74
N VAL A 146 7.10 7.45 5.12
CA VAL A 146 8.19 7.13 6.05
C VAL A 146 9.54 7.50 5.45
N GLU A 147 9.78 7.15 4.19
CA GLU A 147 11.01 7.50 3.48
C GLU A 147 11.19 9.02 3.36
N GLN A 148 10.11 9.75 3.05
CA GLN A 148 10.15 11.21 3.03
C GLN A 148 10.50 11.81 4.40
N VAL A 149 9.92 11.27 5.47
CA VAL A 149 10.23 11.73 6.85
C VAL A 149 11.67 11.45 7.21
N GLU A 150 12.21 10.29 6.85
CA GLU A 150 13.62 9.94 7.10
C GLU A 150 14.57 10.84 6.29
N SER A 151 14.26 11.08 5.02
CA SER A 151 15.03 12.01 4.18
C SER A 151 15.05 13.42 4.76
N LEU A 152 13.90 13.93 5.18
CA LEU A 152 13.80 15.26 5.81
C LEU A 152 14.56 15.33 7.16
N LYS A 153 14.54 14.27 7.95
CA LYS A 153 15.35 14.20 9.18
C LYS A 153 16.84 14.24 8.88
N HIS A 154 17.29 13.49 7.88
CA HIS A 154 18.68 13.49 7.47
C HIS A 154 19.14 14.88 6.99
N GLN A 155 18.31 15.57 6.18
CA GLN A 155 18.59 16.94 5.75
C GLN A 155 18.67 17.93 6.92
N LEU A 156 17.81 17.76 7.93
CA LEU A 156 17.85 18.57 9.15
C LEU A 156 19.12 18.33 9.95
N GLU A 157 19.58 17.08 10.05
CA GLU A 157 20.80 16.71 10.75
C GLU A 157 22.06 17.23 10.03
N GLU A 158 22.09 17.12 8.70
CA GLU A 158 23.18 17.69 7.89
C GLU A 158 23.27 19.22 8.04
N THR A 159 22.12 19.91 8.03
CA THR A 159 22.07 21.36 8.23
C THR A 159 22.53 21.76 9.65
N ARG A 160 22.38 20.86 10.63
CA ARG A 160 22.74 21.07 12.03
C ARG A 160 24.21 20.78 12.31
N SER A 161 24.86 19.95 11.48
CA SER A 161 26.25 19.50 11.67
C SER A 161 27.28 20.28 10.85
N ILE A 162 26.91 21.42 10.22
CA ILE A 162 27.89 22.32 9.60
C ILE A 162 28.65 23.01 10.73
N PRO A 163 29.97 22.74 10.92
CA PRO A 163 30.77 23.48 11.87
C PRO A 163 30.82 24.93 11.43
N VAL A 164 30.44 25.87 12.27
CA VAL A 164 30.65 27.27 12.02
C VAL A 164 32.15 27.53 12.12
N ASP A 165 32.82 27.57 10.97
CA ASP A 165 34.17 28.11 10.89
C ASP A 165 34.07 29.64 11.03
N ASP A 166 34.77 30.17 12.02
CA ASP A 166 34.69 31.54 12.52
C ASP A 166 35.52 32.50 11.64
N SER A 167 35.40 32.37 10.31
CA SER A 167 36.10 33.28 9.42
C SER A 167 35.29 33.52 8.13
N ASP A 168 34.90 34.76 8.03
CA ASP A 168 34.56 35.59 6.85
C ASP A 168 33.08 35.87 6.58
N ASP A 169 32.85 37.16 6.49
CA ASP A 169 31.64 37.90 6.17
C ASP A 169 30.81 37.30 5.02
N ASP A 170 29.49 37.25 5.22
CA ASP A 170 28.41 37.14 4.20
C ASP A 170 27.69 35.79 3.99
N VAL A 171 27.63 34.93 5.00
CA VAL A 171 26.65 33.83 5.00
C VAL A 171 25.70 34.02 6.19
N PRO A 172 24.35 33.92 6.04
CA PRO A 172 23.46 34.06 7.20
C PRO A 172 23.70 32.88 8.16
N ALA A 173 24.49 33.13 9.20
CA ALA A 173 24.76 32.19 10.27
C ALA A 173 23.43 31.69 10.82
N VAL A 174 23.23 30.36 10.86
CA VAL A 174 22.15 29.76 11.60
C VAL A 174 22.38 30.03 13.09
N LYS A 175 21.75 31.09 13.57
CA LYS A 175 21.84 31.45 15.00
C LYS A 175 21.19 30.42 15.82
N THR A 176 21.95 29.67 16.62
CA THR A 176 21.40 28.80 17.67
C THR A 176 20.87 29.68 18.78
N TYR A 177 19.59 29.57 19.09
CA TYR A 177 18.96 30.31 20.16
C TYR A 177 18.73 29.38 21.37
N ASP A 178 19.07 29.85 22.55
CA ASP A 178 18.80 29.10 23.79
C ASP A 178 17.29 29.04 24.12
N VAL A 179 16.54 30.01 23.59
CA VAL A 179 15.09 30.08 23.80
C VAL A 179 14.42 30.41 22.45
N ILE A 180 13.47 29.56 22.08
CA ILE A 180 12.63 29.74 20.88
C ILE A 180 11.20 29.99 21.32
N LEU A 181 10.62 31.11 20.90
CA LEU A 181 9.24 31.48 21.17
C LEU A 181 8.41 31.45 19.89
N ARG A 182 7.26 30.84 19.94
CA ARG A 182 6.25 30.87 18.86
C ARG A 182 5.11 31.78 19.28
N VAL A 183 4.97 32.89 18.64
CA VAL A 183 3.91 33.90 18.88
C VAL A 183 3.21 34.25 17.57
N LYS A 184 1.99 34.76 17.67
CA LYS A 184 1.27 35.26 16.49
C LYS A 184 2.04 36.43 15.86
N PRO A 185 2.05 36.56 14.51
CA PRO A 185 2.78 37.63 13.83
C PRO A 185 2.44 39.06 14.33
N GLU A 186 1.19 39.28 14.72
CA GLU A 186 0.67 40.55 15.24
C GLU A 186 1.28 40.93 16.59
N LYS A 187 1.76 39.95 17.35
CA LYS A 187 2.33 40.14 18.70
C LYS A 187 3.85 40.34 18.69
N VAL A 188 4.52 40.02 17.58
CA VAL A 188 5.99 40.13 17.50
C VAL A 188 6.49 41.55 17.82
N GLY A 189 5.77 42.58 17.32
CA GLY A 189 6.13 43.97 17.57
C GLY A 189 5.88 44.46 19.02
N GLN A 190 5.15 43.69 19.81
CA GLN A 190 4.85 44.03 21.22
C GLN A 190 5.82 43.38 22.20
N ILE A 191 6.61 42.42 21.76
CA ILE A 191 7.61 41.74 22.59
C ILE A 191 8.78 42.69 22.85
N HIS A 192 9.10 42.89 24.11
CA HIS A 192 10.24 43.75 24.49
C HIS A 192 11.01 43.10 25.66
N SER A 193 12.26 43.55 25.83
CA SER A 193 13.08 43.11 26.96
C SER A 193 13.15 44.20 28.02
N ASP A 194 13.01 43.81 29.26
CA ASP A 194 13.17 44.71 30.43
C ASP A 194 13.97 44.02 31.55
N THR A 195 14.45 44.79 32.49
CA THR A 195 15.19 44.26 33.65
C THR A 195 14.31 44.28 34.90
N ILE A 196 13.87 43.09 35.34
CA ILE A 196 13.04 42.93 36.53
C ILE A 196 13.92 42.31 37.63
N ASN A 197 14.02 42.97 38.79
CA ASN A 197 14.83 42.51 39.91
C ASN A 197 16.30 42.18 39.58
N GLY A 198 16.89 42.92 38.64
CA GLY A 198 18.26 42.71 38.20
C GLY A 198 18.50 41.61 37.20
N GLN A 199 17.43 40.94 36.73
CA GLN A 199 17.46 39.92 35.67
C GLN A 199 16.86 40.45 34.37
N LYS A 200 17.51 40.17 33.24
CA LYS A 200 16.94 40.45 31.93
C LYS A 200 15.75 39.51 31.67
N CYS A 201 14.59 40.07 31.41
CA CYS A 201 13.35 39.37 31.14
C CYS A 201 12.86 39.71 29.73
N LEU A 202 12.27 38.74 29.07
CA LEU A 202 11.51 38.96 27.83
C LEU A 202 10.02 39.06 28.22
N ILE A 203 9.39 40.17 27.89
CA ILE A 203 8.00 40.45 28.25
C ILE A 203 7.15 40.30 26.98
N ILE A 204 6.14 39.48 27.09
CA ILE A 204 5.15 39.21 26.03
C ILE A 204 3.80 39.68 26.58
N PRO A 205 3.24 40.81 26.10
CA PRO A 205 1.92 41.24 26.51
C PRO A 205 0.85 40.24 26.06
N MET A 206 -0.06 39.88 26.95
CA MET A 206 -1.16 38.96 26.65
C MET A 206 -2.49 39.64 26.97
N ASP A 207 -3.49 39.36 26.15
CA ASP A 207 -4.87 39.80 26.33
C ASP A 207 -5.63 38.77 27.21
N GLU A 208 -6.74 39.20 27.86
CA GLU A 208 -7.53 38.35 28.78
C GLU A 208 -8.02 37.03 28.19
N ASN A 209 -8.11 36.90 26.87
CA ASN A 209 -8.58 35.71 26.19
C ASN A 209 -7.44 34.89 25.53
N GLU A 210 -6.21 35.17 25.87
CA GLU A 210 -5.05 34.47 25.28
C GLU A 210 -4.50 33.43 26.26
N HIS A 211 -4.05 32.32 25.71
CA HIS A 211 -3.48 31.22 26.48
C HIS A 211 -1.98 31.08 26.13
N ALA A 212 -1.16 30.89 27.15
CA ALA A 212 0.24 30.53 27.00
C ALA A 212 0.45 29.05 27.32
N ALA A 213 1.25 28.37 26.49
CA ALA A 213 1.71 27.01 26.78
C ALA A 213 3.23 27.03 26.94
N VAL A 214 3.71 26.59 28.11
CA VAL A 214 5.14 26.42 28.41
C VAL A 214 5.42 24.92 28.55
N ASN A 215 6.31 24.40 27.71
CA ASN A 215 6.60 22.94 27.64
C ASN A 215 5.37 22.06 27.48
N GLY A 216 4.39 22.53 26.69
CA GLY A 216 3.14 21.79 26.44
C GLY A 216 2.11 21.86 27.58
N VAL A 217 2.39 22.60 28.66
CA VAL A 217 1.44 22.83 29.74
C VAL A 217 0.75 24.18 29.53
N ASN A 218 -0.57 24.16 29.40
CA ASN A 218 -1.37 25.38 29.30
C ASN A 218 -1.32 26.11 30.64
N THR A 219 -0.83 27.34 30.64
CA THR A 219 -0.81 28.22 31.82
C THR A 219 -1.89 29.26 31.60
N THR A 220 -2.88 29.27 32.48
CA THR A 220 -3.84 30.37 32.59
C THR A 220 -3.18 31.46 33.44
N ILE A 221 -3.00 32.64 32.85
CA ILE A 221 -2.48 33.81 33.53
C ILE A 221 -3.67 34.65 33.96
#